data_98ea42b4130cb150caca94f560f3ae80
#
_entry.id   98ea42b4130cb150caca94f560f3ae80
#
_cell.length_a   1.000
_cell.length_b   1.000
_cell.length_c   1.000
_cell.angle_alpha   90.00
_cell.angle_beta   90.00
_cell.angle_gamma   90.00
#
_symmetry.space_group_name_H-M   'P 1'
#
loop_
_entity.id
_entity.type
_entity.pdbx_description
1 polymer ?
#
loop_
_entity_poly.entity_id
_entity_poly.type
_entity_poly.pdbx_seq_one_letter_code
_entity_poly.pdbx_strand_id
1 'polypeptide(L)'
;MRTLLLAACMAIFVMPSIAEDAGNGPKDAPEVPEARVFTSDHSLRLGSKTVKYETVASETYLRDDKDEPTASVFSVSYIDTSTTSAAQRPITFVFNGGPGSASLWLHMGAFGPKQVITPSDASDVGAPPYTIRDNQNSLLDVTDLVFIDPVGTGYSRPLGETEGKEFYGVNEDAESIAEFIRIWLTENGRWNSPKYLAGESYGTTRAAALTEKLQ
;
A
#
# COMPACT_ATOMS: atom_id res chain seq x y z
N MET A 1 -75.33 -39.66 -34.12
CA MET A 1 -74.29 -38.69 -33.70
C MET A 1 -74.01 -38.98 -32.26
N ARG A 2 -72.85 -39.62 -31.96
CA ARG A 2 -72.43 -40.00 -30.62
C ARG A 2 -71.26 -39.11 -30.25
N THR A 3 -71.43 -38.25 -29.23
CA THR A 3 -70.41 -37.35 -28.69
C THR A 3 -69.59 -38.10 -27.68
N LEU A 4 -68.32 -38.29 -27.96
CA LEU A 4 -67.35 -38.84 -26.97
C LEU A 4 -66.82 -37.68 -26.08
N LEU A 5 -67.03 -37.74 -24.77
CA LEU A 5 -66.35 -36.93 -23.79
C LEU A 5 -65.04 -37.63 -23.44
N LEU A 6 -63.92 -36.95 -23.71
CA LEU A 6 -62.61 -37.34 -23.18
C LEU A 6 -62.42 -36.67 -21.82
N ALA A 7 -62.31 -37.46 -20.75
CA ALA A 7 -61.92 -37.00 -19.42
C ALA A 7 -60.36 -37.04 -19.33
N ALA A 8 -59.73 -35.89 -19.21
CA ALA A 8 -58.30 -35.79 -18.96
C ALA A 8 -58.01 -35.90 -17.45
N CYS A 9 -57.44 -37.01 -17.02
CA CYS A 9 -56.90 -37.14 -15.64
C CYS A 9 -55.57 -36.38 -15.54
N MET A 10 -55.59 -35.30 -14.77
CA MET A 10 -54.40 -34.52 -14.42
C MET A 10 -53.75 -35.16 -13.16
N ALA A 11 -52.70 -35.93 -13.36
CA ALA A 11 -51.90 -36.48 -12.23
C ALA A 11 -51.02 -35.37 -11.67
N ILE A 12 -51.32 -34.94 -10.43
CA ILE A 12 -50.50 -34.01 -9.68
C ILE A 12 -49.31 -34.80 -9.10
N PHE A 13 -48.13 -34.62 -9.68
CA PHE A 13 -46.88 -35.11 -9.14
C PHE A 13 -46.44 -34.17 -8.00
N VAL A 14 -46.61 -34.57 -6.74
CA VAL A 14 -46.02 -33.91 -5.57
C VAL A 14 -44.59 -34.37 -5.50
N MET A 15 -43.64 -33.52 -5.92
CA MET A 15 -42.22 -33.72 -5.63
C MET A 15 -41.95 -33.37 -4.19
N PRO A 16 -41.24 -34.23 -3.43
CA PRO A 16 -40.77 -33.85 -2.11
C PRO A 16 -39.71 -32.74 -2.30
N SER A 17 -39.97 -31.58 -1.68
CA SER A 17 -38.97 -30.51 -1.51
C SER A 17 -37.89 -31.04 -0.57
N ILE A 18 -36.74 -31.39 -1.11
CA ILE A 18 -35.51 -31.56 -0.32
C ILE A 18 -35.08 -30.16 0.04
N ALA A 19 -35.38 -29.76 1.30
CA ALA A 19 -34.71 -28.60 1.90
C ALA A 19 -33.24 -28.98 2.00
N GLU A 20 -32.40 -28.43 1.14
CA GLU A 20 -30.95 -28.39 1.37
C GLU A 20 -30.75 -27.60 2.68
N ASP A 21 -30.38 -28.33 3.71
CA ASP A 21 -29.82 -27.76 4.93
C ASP A 21 -28.50 -27.09 4.51
N ALA A 22 -28.57 -25.79 4.26
CA ALA A 22 -27.37 -24.99 4.03
C ALA A 22 -26.59 -25.00 5.34
N GLY A 23 -25.67 -25.96 5.43
CA GLY A 23 -24.73 -26.12 6.54
C GLY A 23 -24.01 -24.79 6.76
N ASN A 24 -24.44 -24.06 7.78
CA ASN A 24 -23.77 -22.90 8.30
C ASN A 24 -22.60 -23.39 9.18
N GLY A 25 -21.62 -24.07 8.52
CA GLY A 25 -20.32 -24.30 9.13
C GLY A 25 -19.64 -22.95 9.34
N PRO A 26 -18.78 -22.80 10.34
CA PRO A 26 -17.98 -21.60 10.48
C PRO A 26 -17.26 -21.36 9.15
N LYS A 27 -17.49 -20.20 8.52
CA LYS A 27 -16.68 -19.77 7.40
C LYS A 27 -15.28 -19.65 7.97
N ASP A 28 -14.36 -20.49 7.50
CA ASP A 28 -12.95 -20.32 7.81
C ASP A 28 -12.60 -18.86 7.46
N ALA A 29 -11.97 -18.16 8.39
CA ALA A 29 -11.49 -16.81 8.15
C ALA A 29 -10.59 -16.86 6.89
N PRO A 30 -10.68 -15.86 6.00
CA PRO A 30 -9.87 -15.87 4.79
C PRO A 30 -8.40 -15.98 5.17
N GLU A 31 -7.72 -16.98 4.61
CA GLU A 31 -6.30 -17.20 4.84
C GLU A 31 -5.52 -15.94 4.41
N VAL A 32 -4.76 -15.37 5.33
CA VAL A 32 -3.92 -14.21 5.06
C VAL A 32 -2.69 -14.69 4.29
N PRO A 33 -2.46 -14.23 3.06
CA PRO A 33 -1.29 -14.65 2.26
C PRO A 33 0.01 -14.19 2.92
N GLU A 34 1.14 -14.80 2.56
CA GLU A 34 2.45 -14.32 2.98
C GLU A 34 2.76 -12.93 2.40
N ALA A 35 3.40 -12.06 3.21
CA ALA A 35 3.81 -10.74 2.78
C ALA A 35 4.86 -10.83 1.65
N ARG A 36 4.64 -10.09 0.57
CA ARG A 36 5.49 -10.12 -0.61
C ARG A 36 6.60 -9.09 -0.50
N VAL A 37 7.81 -9.48 -0.93
CA VAL A 37 8.97 -8.60 -1.02
C VAL A 37 9.64 -8.79 -2.37
N PHE A 38 9.92 -7.68 -3.06
CA PHE A 38 10.66 -7.64 -4.33
C PHE A 38 11.83 -6.69 -4.19
N THR A 39 13.02 -7.14 -4.56
CA THR A 39 14.24 -6.34 -4.51
C THR A 39 14.89 -6.22 -5.89
N SER A 40 15.57 -5.10 -6.13
CA SER A 40 16.37 -4.89 -7.34
C SER A 40 17.43 -3.81 -7.13
N ASP A 41 18.62 -4.02 -7.73
CA ASP A 41 19.74 -3.09 -7.68
C ASP A 41 19.73 -2.12 -8.85
N HIS A 42 20.03 -0.86 -8.57
CA HIS A 42 20.01 0.21 -9.54
C HIS A 42 21.15 1.22 -9.32
N SER A 43 21.29 2.14 -10.25
CA SER A 43 22.11 3.32 -10.09
C SER A 43 21.44 4.54 -10.69
N LEU A 44 21.65 5.69 -10.08
CA LEU A 44 21.17 6.99 -10.52
C LEU A 44 22.32 7.98 -10.57
N ARG A 45 22.46 8.69 -11.68
CA ARG A 45 23.42 9.79 -11.79
C ARG A 45 22.74 11.10 -11.43
N LEU A 46 23.23 11.75 -10.38
CA LEU A 46 22.77 13.06 -9.90
C LEU A 46 23.93 14.05 -10.04
N GLY A 47 23.90 14.88 -11.10
CA GLY A 47 25.02 15.74 -11.45
C GLY A 47 26.30 14.96 -11.69
N SER A 48 27.35 15.20 -10.89
CA SER A 48 28.63 14.47 -10.96
C SER A 48 28.67 13.19 -10.12
N LYS A 49 27.71 12.97 -9.21
CA LYS A 49 27.65 11.81 -8.31
C LYS A 49 26.85 10.69 -8.92
N THR A 50 27.30 9.44 -8.77
CA THR A 50 26.49 8.25 -9.06
C THR A 50 26.13 7.59 -7.73
N VAL A 51 24.83 7.49 -7.45
CA VAL A 51 24.29 6.79 -6.29
C VAL A 51 23.91 5.37 -6.73
N LYS A 52 24.46 4.36 -6.06
CA LYS A 52 24.02 2.97 -6.21
C LYS A 52 22.99 2.69 -5.13
N TYR A 53 21.87 2.10 -5.48
CA TYR A 53 20.79 1.88 -4.52
C TYR A 53 20.06 0.57 -4.79
N GLU A 54 19.56 0.00 -3.71
CA GLU A 54 18.59 -1.09 -3.75
C GLU A 54 17.18 -0.50 -3.70
N THR A 55 16.29 -1.06 -4.50
CA THR A 55 14.84 -0.81 -4.43
C THR A 55 14.18 -2.01 -3.78
N VAL A 56 13.39 -1.77 -2.73
CA VAL A 56 12.61 -2.79 -2.03
C VAL A 56 11.14 -2.39 -2.11
N ALA A 57 10.34 -3.14 -2.87
CA ALA A 57 8.89 -3.03 -2.86
C ALA A 57 8.33 -4.15 -1.97
N SER A 58 7.65 -3.79 -0.89
CA SER A 58 7.26 -4.76 0.14
C SER A 58 5.87 -4.50 0.71
N GLU A 59 5.27 -5.57 1.22
CA GLU A 59 4.11 -5.54 2.09
C GLU A 59 4.57 -5.77 3.53
N THR A 60 4.15 -4.88 4.44
CA THR A 60 4.38 -5.00 5.89
C THR A 60 3.03 -5.20 6.56
N TYR A 61 2.89 -6.23 7.38
CA TYR A 61 1.64 -6.52 8.07
C TYR A 61 1.61 -5.85 9.43
N LEU A 62 0.60 -4.98 9.62
CA LEU A 62 0.24 -4.48 10.94
C LEU A 62 -0.54 -5.57 11.68
N ARG A 63 -0.38 -5.64 13.01
CA ARG A 63 -0.96 -6.71 13.82
C ARG A 63 -1.64 -6.15 15.06
N ASP A 64 -2.66 -6.83 15.52
CA ASP A 64 -3.31 -6.53 16.79
C ASP A 64 -2.55 -7.13 18.00
N ASP A 65 -3.08 -6.91 19.20
CA ASP A 65 -2.51 -7.43 20.47
C ASP A 65 -2.49 -8.98 20.56
N LYS A 66 -3.17 -9.67 19.64
CA LYS A 66 -3.20 -11.13 19.54
C LYS A 66 -2.26 -11.66 18.47
N ASP A 67 -1.48 -10.78 17.86
CA ASP A 67 -0.61 -11.06 16.71
C ASP A 67 -1.36 -11.44 15.43
N GLU A 68 -2.64 -11.08 15.31
CA GLU A 68 -3.44 -11.29 14.12
C GLU A 68 -3.22 -10.13 13.12
N PRO A 69 -3.02 -10.39 11.82
CA PRO A 69 -2.82 -9.35 10.84
C PRO A 69 -4.09 -8.51 10.63
N THR A 70 -3.97 -7.19 10.79
CA THR A 70 -5.07 -6.21 10.64
C THR A 70 -5.00 -5.44 9.34
N ALA A 71 -3.79 -5.20 8.81
CA ALA A 71 -3.60 -4.54 7.53
C ALA A 71 -2.29 -4.97 6.86
N SER A 72 -2.28 -4.90 5.52
CA SER A 72 -1.08 -4.91 4.69
C SER A 72 -0.76 -3.50 4.26
N VAL A 73 0.40 -2.98 4.65
CA VAL A 73 0.92 -1.69 4.21
C VAL A 73 1.95 -1.92 3.12
N PHE A 74 1.67 -1.44 1.92
CA PHE A 74 2.61 -1.46 0.81
C PHE A 74 3.56 -0.27 0.88
N SER A 75 4.84 -0.51 0.65
CA SER A 75 5.84 0.54 0.58
C SER A 75 6.88 0.27 -0.51
N VAL A 76 7.54 1.33 -0.97
CA VAL A 76 8.71 1.24 -1.83
C VAL A 76 9.85 2.01 -1.18
N SER A 77 10.92 1.30 -0.85
CA SER A 77 12.12 1.86 -0.25
C SER A 77 13.24 1.96 -1.28
N TYR A 78 13.99 3.04 -1.23
CA TYR A 78 15.20 3.28 -2.02
C TYR A 78 16.37 3.53 -1.06
N ILE A 79 17.29 2.59 -0.99
CA ILE A 79 18.37 2.55 0.01
C ILE A 79 19.72 2.69 -0.70
N ASP A 80 20.50 3.72 -0.37
CA ASP A 80 21.86 3.88 -0.90
C ASP A 80 22.78 2.76 -0.37
N THR A 81 23.26 1.93 -1.29
CA THR A 81 24.16 0.79 -0.99
C THR A 81 25.63 1.17 -1.04
N SER A 82 25.97 2.39 -1.44
CA SER A 82 27.35 2.86 -1.49
C SER A 82 27.85 3.47 -0.18
N THR A 83 26.97 3.73 0.78
CA THR A 83 27.34 4.30 2.07
C THR A 83 27.89 3.24 3.03
N THR A 84 28.97 3.58 3.74
CA THR A 84 29.60 2.67 4.73
C THR A 84 28.93 2.74 6.11
N SER A 85 28.06 3.71 6.34
CA SER A 85 27.39 3.94 7.63
C SER A 85 25.88 4.13 7.44
N ALA A 86 25.20 3.05 7.04
CA ALA A 86 23.76 3.04 6.85
C ALA A 86 23.00 3.59 8.08
N ALA A 87 23.41 3.20 9.30
CA ALA A 87 22.78 3.64 10.54
C ALA A 87 22.84 5.16 10.80
N GLN A 88 23.75 5.89 10.12
CA GLN A 88 23.87 7.35 10.24
C GLN A 88 23.22 8.10 9.07
N ARG A 89 22.90 7.40 8.00
CA ARG A 89 22.30 8.01 6.85
C ARG A 89 20.84 8.39 7.14
N PRO A 90 20.38 9.61 6.79
CA PRO A 90 18.99 10.02 6.98
C PRO A 90 18.02 9.11 6.25
N ILE A 91 16.79 9.02 6.76
CA ILE A 91 15.65 8.36 6.12
C ILE A 91 14.51 9.36 6.04
N THR A 92 13.88 9.46 4.88
CA THR A 92 12.68 10.26 4.69
C THR A 92 11.51 9.34 4.37
N PHE A 93 10.53 9.29 5.25
CA PHE A 93 9.24 8.63 5.03
C PHE A 93 8.30 9.59 4.30
N VAL A 94 7.76 9.14 3.18
CA VAL A 94 7.04 9.98 2.21
C VAL A 94 5.64 9.43 2.00
N PHE A 95 4.64 10.30 2.04
CA PHE A 95 3.25 9.92 1.78
C PHE A 95 2.45 11.09 1.21
N ASN A 96 1.56 10.80 0.27
CA ASN A 96 0.57 11.77 -0.20
C ASN A 96 -0.59 11.90 0.78
N GLY A 97 -1.53 12.75 0.44
CA GLY A 97 -2.68 13.10 1.25
C GLY A 97 -3.99 12.49 0.76
N GLY A 98 -4.92 13.32 0.48
CA GLY A 98 -6.28 12.98 0.11
C GLY A 98 -7.29 13.26 1.22
N PRO A 99 -7.50 12.33 2.23
CA PRO A 99 -6.65 11.24 2.76
C PRO A 99 -6.55 9.94 1.93
N GLY A 100 -7.35 9.69 0.96
CA GLY A 100 -7.39 8.44 0.18
C GLY A 100 -6.38 8.29 -0.97
N SER A 101 -5.26 9.04 -0.98
CA SER A 101 -4.27 8.99 -2.06
C SER A 101 -3.07 8.11 -1.71
N ALA A 102 -2.70 7.24 -2.66
CA ALA A 102 -1.41 6.53 -2.62
C ALA A 102 -0.24 7.51 -2.78
N SER A 103 0.96 7.10 -2.40
CA SER A 103 2.18 7.95 -2.45
C SER A 103 2.72 8.19 -3.86
N LEU A 104 2.00 7.77 -4.89
CA LEU A 104 2.38 7.80 -6.29
C LEU A 104 2.84 9.19 -6.78
N TRP A 105 2.16 10.26 -6.36
CA TRP A 105 2.47 11.62 -6.84
C TRP A 105 3.83 12.12 -6.35
N LEU A 106 4.15 11.91 -5.07
CA LEU A 106 5.48 12.21 -4.55
C LEU A 106 6.52 11.20 -5.03
N HIS A 107 6.15 9.93 -5.17
CA HIS A 107 7.04 8.87 -5.60
C HIS A 107 7.51 9.07 -7.05
N MET A 108 6.57 9.00 -8.01
CA MET A 108 6.88 9.04 -9.44
C MET A 108 6.82 10.45 -10.05
N GLY A 109 6.37 11.44 -9.29
CA GLY A 109 6.25 12.83 -9.74
C GLY A 109 7.31 13.77 -9.18
N ALA A 110 7.84 13.51 -7.97
CA ALA A 110 8.71 14.47 -7.28
C ALA A 110 10.04 13.90 -6.76
N PHE A 111 10.03 12.97 -5.79
CA PHE A 111 11.20 12.64 -4.97
C PHE A 111 11.89 11.32 -5.34
N GLY A 112 11.16 10.37 -5.95
CA GLY A 112 11.71 9.07 -6.31
C GLY A 112 12.82 9.17 -7.35
N PRO A 113 13.65 8.11 -7.51
CA PRO A 113 14.76 8.11 -8.45
C PRO A 113 14.31 8.06 -9.92
N LYS A 114 13.08 7.64 -10.17
CA LYS A 114 12.44 7.65 -11.49
C LYS A 114 11.25 8.61 -11.49
N GLN A 115 11.01 9.24 -12.62
CA GLN A 115 9.93 10.23 -12.78
C GLN A 115 9.15 9.96 -14.06
N VAL A 116 7.82 10.00 -13.98
CA VAL A 116 6.95 10.05 -15.16
C VAL A 116 7.01 11.45 -15.77
N ILE A 117 7.16 11.52 -17.08
CA ILE A 117 7.15 12.81 -17.81
C ILE A 117 5.70 13.20 -18.06
N THR A 118 5.31 14.34 -17.47
CA THR A 118 4.04 15.00 -17.73
C THR A 118 4.29 16.39 -18.30
N PRO A 119 3.52 16.85 -19.30
CA PRO A 119 3.60 18.21 -19.80
C PRO A 119 3.28 19.24 -18.72
N SER A 120 4.08 20.30 -18.61
CA SER A 120 3.87 21.35 -17.62
C SER A 120 2.70 22.28 -17.95
N ASP A 121 2.23 22.26 -19.19
CA ASP A 121 1.12 23.06 -19.71
C ASP A 121 -0.23 22.31 -19.68
N ALA A 122 -0.27 21.15 -19.02
CA ALA A 122 -1.44 20.26 -18.95
C ALA A 122 -1.94 19.76 -20.31
N SER A 123 -1.10 19.79 -21.36
CA SER A 123 -1.43 19.17 -22.63
C SER A 123 -1.57 17.65 -22.50
N ASP A 124 -2.24 17.04 -23.47
CA ASP A 124 -2.44 15.59 -23.50
C ASP A 124 -1.09 14.85 -23.55
N VAL A 125 -0.92 13.89 -22.65
CA VAL A 125 0.28 13.03 -22.60
C VAL A 125 0.26 11.91 -23.65
N GLY A 126 -0.83 11.77 -24.42
CA GLY A 126 -1.02 10.73 -25.42
C GLY A 126 -1.37 9.36 -24.84
N ALA A 127 -1.30 8.35 -25.70
CA ALA A 127 -1.55 6.95 -25.31
C ALA A 127 -0.30 6.30 -24.70
N PRO A 128 -0.47 5.27 -23.82
CA PRO A 128 0.64 4.45 -23.31
C PRO A 128 1.45 3.80 -24.46
N PRO A 129 2.75 3.45 -24.24
CA PRO A 129 3.46 3.53 -22.95
C PRO A 129 3.97 4.94 -22.62
N TYR A 130 3.77 5.35 -21.35
CA TYR A 130 4.27 6.64 -20.88
C TYR A 130 5.77 6.61 -20.64
N THR A 131 6.44 7.75 -20.89
CA THR A 131 7.88 7.84 -20.73
C THR A 131 8.26 8.03 -19.27
N ILE A 132 9.17 7.17 -18.79
CA ILE A 132 9.80 7.26 -17.48
C ILE A 132 11.26 7.64 -17.68
N ARG A 133 11.76 8.59 -16.89
CA ARG A 133 13.16 9.03 -16.93
C ARG A 133 13.79 8.99 -15.54
N ASP A 134 15.12 9.11 -15.51
CA ASP A 134 15.86 9.36 -14.28
C ASP A 134 15.50 10.75 -13.74
N ASN A 135 15.16 10.80 -12.45
CA ASN A 135 14.81 12.04 -11.79
C ASN A 135 16.08 12.73 -11.27
N GLN A 136 16.49 13.82 -11.93
CA GLN A 136 17.66 14.60 -11.56
C GLN A 136 17.47 15.43 -10.27
N ASN A 137 16.22 15.51 -9.77
CA ASN A 137 15.85 16.22 -8.54
C ASN A 137 15.52 15.25 -7.40
N SER A 138 15.84 13.96 -7.54
CA SER A 138 15.64 12.98 -6.46
C SER A 138 16.48 13.35 -5.24
N LEU A 139 15.92 13.14 -4.06
CA LEU A 139 16.62 13.36 -2.79
C LEU A 139 17.53 12.19 -2.40
N LEU A 140 17.69 11.18 -3.25
CA LEU A 140 18.41 9.95 -2.94
C LEU A 140 19.92 10.18 -2.73
N ASP A 141 20.48 11.32 -3.10
CA ASP A 141 21.86 11.67 -2.81
C ASP A 141 22.12 12.09 -1.36
N VAL A 142 21.07 12.48 -0.60
CA VAL A 142 21.17 12.98 0.77
C VAL A 142 20.40 12.15 1.80
N THR A 143 19.41 11.37 1.39
CA THR A 143 18.55 10.57 2.28
C THR A 143 18.09 9.28 1.59
N ASP A 144 17.89 8.21 2.35
CA ASP A 144 17.09 7.09 1.88
C ASP A 144 15.61 7.49 1.84
N LEU A 145 14.85 6.90 0.93
CA LEU A 145 13.45 7.26 0.70
C LEU A 145 12.56 6.05 0.94
N VAL A 146 11.48 6.23 1.69
CA VAL A 146 10.47 5.19 1.92
C VAL A 146 9.10 5.78 1.59
N PHE A 147 8.55 5.38 0.45
CA PHE A 147 7.20 5.79 0.02
C PHE A 147 6.19 4.81 0.58
N ILE A 148 5.22 5.32 1.33
CA ILE A 148 4.23 4.52 2.05
C ILE A 148 2.85 4.78 1.45
N ASP A 149 2.15 3.73 1.06
CA ASP A 149 0.74 3.82 0.75
C ASP A 149 -0.07 3.63 2.04
N PRO A 150 -0.78 4.65 2.55
CA PRO A 150 -1.65 4.50 3.72
C PRO A 150 -2.70 3.41 3.50
N VAL A 151 -3.18 2.78 4.58
CA VAL A 151 -4.18 1.69 4.50
C VAL A 151 -5.42 2.14 3.72
N GLY A 152 -5.86 1.30 2.79
CA GLY A 152 -6.97 1.60 1.88
C GLY A 152 -6.58 2.40 0.63
N THR A 153 -5.29 2.68 0.42
CA THR A 153 -4.78 3.37 -0.77
C THR A 153 -3.77 2.49 -1.52
N GLY A 154 -3.54 2.77 -2.79
CA GLY A 154 -2.55 2.07 -3.60
C GLY A 154 -2.70 0.55 -3.51
N TYR A 155 -1.67 -0.11 -3.01
CA TYR A 155 -1.66 -1.56 -2.78
C TYR A 155 -1.89 -1.95 -1.31
N SER A 156 -2.06 -0.98 -0.41
CA SER A 156 -2.35 -1.23 1.01
C SER A 156 -3.82 -1.58 1.24
N ARG A 157 -4.08 -2.60 2.05
CA ARG A 157 -5.44 -3.13 2.30
C ARG A 157 -5.61 -3.52 3.77
N PRO A 158 -6.79 -3.36 4.35
CA PRO A 158 -7.15 -4.05 5.58
C PRO A 158 -7.12 -5.57 5.34
N LEU A 159 -6.83 -6.35 6.37
CA LEU A 159 -6.73 -7.80 6.33
C LEU A 159 -7.69 -8.46 7.34
N GLY A 160 -7.95 -9.74 7.13
CA GLY A 160 -8.80 -10.54 8.00
C GLY A 160 -10.22 -9.98 8.10
N GLU A 161 -10.71 -9.81 9.32
CA GLU A 161 -12.02 -9.26 9.62
C GLU A 161 -11.99 -7.73 9.86
N THR A 162 -10.81 -7.10 9.79
CA THR A 162 -10.62 -5.66 10.03
C THR A 162 -11.24 -4.84 8.91
N GLU A 163 -12.10 -3.90 9.27
CA GLU A 163 -12.73 -3.03 8.29
C GLU A 163 -11.88 -1.78 8.00
N GLY A 164 -11.89 -1.32 6.74
CA GLY A 164 -11.13 -0.13 6.32
C GLY A 164 -11.42 1.12 7.16
N LYS A 165 -12.65 1.27 7.67
CA LYS A 165 -13.04 2.41 8.53
C LYS A 165 -12.20 2.54 9.81
N GLU A 166 -11.58 1.45 10.29
CA GLU A 166 -10.71 1.43 11.46
C GLU A 166 -9.40 2.20 11.28
N PHE A 167 -9.07 2.55 10.03
CA PHE A 167 -7.88 3.32 9.66
C PHE A 167 -8.18 4.75 9.17
N TYR A 168 -9.45 5.19 9.13
CA TYR A 168 -9.83 6.43 8.42
C TYR A 168 -9.93 7.68 9.30
N GLY A 169 -9.78 7.56 10.62
CA GLY A 169 -9.64 8.71 11.51
C GLY A 169 -8.23 9.32 11.46
N VAL A 170 -8.09 10.57 11.89
CA VAL A 170 -6.77 11.26 11.91
C VAL A 170 -5.79 10.53 12.83
N ASN A 171 -6.26 10.06 13.98
CA ASN A 171 -5.43 9.33 14.94
C ASN A 171 -5.11 7.92 14.44
N GLU A 172 -6.12 7.20 13.96
CA GLU A 172 -6.01 5.83 13.48
C GLU A 172 -5.10 5.75 12.24
N ASP A 173 -5.22 6.71 11.32
CA ASP A 173 -4.33 6.86 10.17
C ASP A 173 -2.88 7.11 10.63
N ALA A 174 -2.66 8.05 11.55
CA ALA A 174 -1.32 8.32 12.08
C ALA A 174 -0.75 7.14 12.87
N GLU A 175 -1.55 6.41 13.66
CA GLU A 175 -1.14 5.23 14.40
C GLU A 175 -0.69 4.10 13.48
N SER A 176 -1.44 3.81 12.43
CA SER A 176 -1.09 2.78 11.45
C SER A 176 0.26 3.08 10.76
N ILE A 177 0.50 4.33 10.39
CA ILE A 177 1.78 4.73 9.79
C ILE A 177 2.91 4.73 10.83
N ALA A 178 2.65 5.10 12.09
CA ALA A 178 3.65 5.02 13.17
C ALA A 178 4.08 3.57 13.42
N GLU A 179 3.11 2.65 13.44
CA GLU A 179 3.38 1.22 13.59
C GLU A 179 4.22 0.69 12.42
N PHE A 180 3.82 0.99 11.17
CA PHE A 180 4.62 0.66 10.00
C PHE A 180 6.06 1.18 10.12
N ILE A 181 6.26 2.44 10.49
CA ILE A 181 7.60 3.03 10.62
C ILE A 181 8.43 2.30 11.69
N ARG A 182 7.85 1.92 12.84
CA ARG A 182 8.55 1.17 13.88
C ARG A 182 8.98 -0.21 13.40
N ILE A 183 8.09 -0.93 12.71
CA ILE A 183 8.41 -2.22 12.10
C ILE A 183 9.54 -2.05 11.10
N TRP A 184 9.40 -1.12 10.15
CA TRP A 184 10.42 -0.87 9.13
C TRP A 184 11.79 -0.53 9.73
N LEU A 185 11.84 0.34 10.74
CA LEU A 185 13.09 0.72 11.43
C LEU A 185 13.72 -0.47 12.14
N THR A 186 12.92 -1.36 12.70
CA THR A 186 13.37 -2.57 13.40
C THR A 186 13.96 -3.57 12.42
N GLU A 187 13.22 -3.90 11.36
CA GLU A 187 13.64 -4.87 10.35
C GLU A 187 14.90 -4.43 9.59
N ASN A 188 15.04 -3.13 9.35
CA ASN A 188 16.20 -2.57 8.64
C ASN A 188 17.34 -2.10 9.55
N GLY A 189 17.24 -2.24 10.89
CA GLY A 189 18.27 -1.83 11.83
C GLY A 189 18.56 -0.33 11.82
N ARG A 190 17.56 0.53 11.56
CA ARG A 190 17.72 1.95 11.27
C ARG A 190 17.26 2.89 12.40
N TRP A 191 17.12 2.40 13.62
CA TRP A 191 16.69 3.21 14.78
C TRP A 191 17.58 4.43 15.06
N ASN A 192 18.87 4.34 14.78
CA ASN A 192 19.84 5.43 15.02
C ASN A 192 19.92 6.44 13.86
N SER A 193 19.27 6.17 12.72
CA SER A 193 19.23 7.08 11.58
C SER A 193 18.44 8.34 11.90
N PRO A 194 18.86 9.55 11.47
CA PRO A 194 17.99 10.73 11.45
C PRO A 194 16.74 10.45 10.60
N LYS A 195 15.55 10.78 11.11
CA LYS A 195 14.29 10.50 10.48
C LYS A 195 13.58 11.78 10.09
N TYR A 196 13.03 11.82 8.88
CA TYR A 196 12.27 12.93 8.33
C TYR A 196 10.93 12.41 7.81
N LEU A 197 9.91 13.26 7.89
CA LEU A 197 8.58 13.02 7.33
C LEU A 197 8.34 14.03 6.22
N ALA A 198 7.87 13.57 5.08
CA ALA A 198 7.48 14.41 3.95
C ALA A 198 6.06 14.06 3.51
N GLY A 199 5.14 14.99 3.73
CA GLY A 199 3.73 14.86 3.37
C GLY A 199 3.27 15.97 2.45
N GLU A 200 2.37 15.64 1.52
CA GLU A 200 1.70 16.59 0.65
C GLU A 200 0.22 16.64 1.00
N SER A 201 -0.41 17.85 0.93
CA SER A 201 -1.83 18.04 1.20
C SER A 201 -2.24 17.54 2.59
N TYR A 202 -3.23 16.65 2.72
CA TYR A 202 -3.56 15.98 3.99
C TYR A 202 -2.35 15.23 4.60
N GLY A 203 -1.37 14.83 3.79
CA GLY A 203 -0.11 14.28 4.29
C GLY A 203 0.65 15.21 5.25
N THR A 204 0.43 16.53 5.19
CA THR A 204 0.99 17.49 6.15
C THR A 204 0.31 17.35 7.52
N THR A 205 -1.01 17.18 7.55
CA THR A 205 -1.76 16.89 8.78
C THR A 205 -1.33 15.55 9.38
N ARG A 206 -1.21 14.52 8.54
CA ARG A 206 -0.67 13.20 8.94
C ARG A 206 0.72 13.34 9.54
N ALA A 207 1.64 14.06 8.90
CA ALA A 207 3.00 14.26 9.41
C ALA A 207 3.01 14.95 10.79
N ALA A 208 2.14 15.92 11.01
CA ALA A 208 2.02 16.59 12.30
C ALA A 208 1.52 15.63 13.40
N ALA A 209 0.42 14.90 13.15
CA ALA A 209 -0.12 13.92 14.08
C ALA A 209 0.87 12.76 14.36
N LEU A 210 1.56 12.30 13.30
CA LEU A 210 2.56 11.24 13.38
C LEU A 210 3.78 11.62 14.23
N THR A 211 4.17 12.90 14.24
CA THR A 211 5.29 13.39 15.07
C THR A 211 5.01 13.17 16.55
N GLU A 212 3.77 13.35 17.02
CA GLU A 212 3.37 13.04 18.40
C GLU A 212 3.44 11.54 18.70
N LYS A 213 3.03 10.70 17.76
CA LYS A 213 3.00 9.24 17.92
C LYS A 213 4.39 8.59 17.91
N LEU A 214 5.39 9.25 17.32
CA LEU A 214 6.76 8.74 17.19
C LEU A 214 7.72 9.25 18.29
N GLN A 215 7.29 10.15 19.18
CA GLN A 215 8.04 10.62 20.34
C GLN A 215 7.86 9.69 21.54
#